data_590fed28b999d6b6179b0d80f31fa0a7
#
_entry.id   590fed28b999d6b6179b0d80f31fa0a7
#
_cell.length_a   1.000
_cell.length_b   1.000
_cell.length_c   1.000
_cell.angle_alpha   90.00
_cell.angle_beta   90.00
_cell.angle_gamma   90.00
#
_symmetry.space_group_name_H-M   'P 1'
#
loop_
_entity.id
_entity.type
_entity.pdbx_description
1 polymer ?
#
loop_
_entity_poly.entity_id
_entity_poly.type
_entity_poly.pdbx_seq_one_letter_code
_entity_poly.pdbx_strand_id
1 'polypeptide(L)'
;YDYKREVAPDNWASMTRSRSKVNTFYGQAEGEYSLDKKWFFTANVSAHQHLVRSEDKNIILQDGGKAIVGYDKGRVELSGSVSAKWQPIDRLGMSVVLREEMYGSDWIPLIPAFFIDGIISPKGNVMLKASISRNYRFPTLNDLYFLPGGNPNLKNEQGFSYDAGVSFDVGKKGIYKLSGGANWFDSYIDDWILWLPTTKGFF
;
A
#
# COMPACT_ATOMS: atom_id res chain seq x y z
N TYR A 1 -6.46 -21.13 4.45
CA TYR A 1 -7.45 -21.02 3.40
C TYR A 1 -7.31 -22.20 2.44
N ASP A 2 -8.37 -22.97 2.25
CA ASP A 2 -8.42 -24.07 1.28
C ASP A 2 -9.38 -23.68 0.17
N TYR A 3 -8.89 -23.59 -1.05
CA TYR A 3 -9.69 -23.31 -2.24
C TYR A 3 -9.71 -24.51 -3.17
N LYS A 4 -10.92 -24.96 -3.55
CA LYS A 4 -11.12 -26.03 -4.52
C LYS A 4 -11.96 -25.48 -5.68
N ARG A 5 -11.42 -25.48 -6.89
CA ARG A 5 -12.13 -25.12 -8.11
C ARG A 5 -12.30 -26.36 -8.98
N GLU A 6 -13.55 -26.72 -9.24
CA GLU A 6 -13.90 -27.74 -10.22
C GLU A 6 -14.43 -27.02 -11.48
N VAL A 7 -13.77 -27.22 -12.60
CA VAL A 7 -14.19 -26.64 -13.89
C VAL A 7 -14.51 -27.79 -14.82
N ALA A 8 -15.78 -28.04 -15.08
CA ALA A 8 -16.38 -29.06 -15.94
C ALA A 8 -15.96 -30.53 -15.65
N PRO A 9 -16.91 -31.45 -15.56
CA PRO A 9 -16.63 -32.87 -15.25
C PRO A 9 -15.67 -33.55 -16.22
N ASP A 10 -15.61 -33.08 -17.46
CA ASP A 10 -14.84 -33.71 -18.55
C ASP A 10 -13.46 -33.12 -18.73
N ASN A 11 -13.09 -32.08 -17.99
CA ASN A 11 -11.79 -31.43 -18.09
C ASN A 11 -11.07 -31.40 -16.75
N TRP A 12 -10.66 -32.56 -16.29
CA TRP A 12 -9.92 -32.78 -15.06
C TRP A 12 -8.58 -32.00 -15.00
N ALA A 13 -8.02 -31.58 -16.14
CA ALA A 13 -6.84 -30.73 -16.21
C ALA A 13 -7.04 -29.31 -15.64
N SER A 14 -8.29 -28.92 -15.43
CA SER A 14 -8.65 -27.61 -14.86
C SER A 14 -9.00 -27.66 -13.38
N MET A 15 -8.88 -28.81 -12.73
CA MET A 15 -9.12 -28.93 -11.27
C MET A 15 -7.87 -28.48 -10.53
N THR A 16 -7.95 -27.36 -9.87
CA THR A 16 -6.91 -26.86 -8.96
C THR A 16 -7.35 -27.00 -7.51
N ARG A 17 -6.47 -27.46 -6.66
CA ARG A 17 -6.66 -27.47 -5.22
C ARG A 17 -5.49 -26.74 -4.56
N SER A 18 -5.73 -25.49 -4.18
CA SER A 18 -4.74 -24.65 -3.54
C SER A 18 -4.95 -24.61 -2.04
N ARG A 19 -3.88 -24.67 -1.30
CA ARG A 19 -3.86 -24.45 0.14
C ARG A 19 -2.78 -23.45 0.49
N SER A 20 -3.16 -22.38 1.18
CA SER A 20 -2.22 -21.39 1.67
C SER A 20 -2.31 -21.28 3.19
N LYS A 21 -1.15 -21.28 3.84
CA LYS A 21 -1.01 -21.01 5.26
C LYS A 21 -0.09 -19.81 5.43
N VAL A 22 -0.59 -18.78 6.11
CA VAL A 22 0.14 -17.56 6.41
C VAL A 22 0.18 -17.38 7.93
N ASN A 23 1.37 -17.22 8.47
CA ASN A 23 1.57 -16.76 9.84
C ASN A 23 2.28 -15.41 9.78
N THR A 24 1.74 -14.42 10.48
CA THR A 24 2.35 -13.09 10.57
C THR A 24 2.52 -12.74 12.04
N PHE A 25 3.74 -12.36 12.39
CA PHE A 25 4.08 -11.77 13.68
C PHE A 25 4.28 -10.26 13.45
N TYR A 26 3.74 -9.47 14.35
CA TYR A 26 3.71 -8.02 14.20
C TYR A 26 4.04 -7.34 15.52
N GLY A 27 4.85 -6.29 15.45
CA GLY A 27 5.14 -5.40 16.55
C GLY A 27 5.22 -3.95 16.06
N GLN A 28 4.71 -3.01 16.84
CA GLN A 28 4.75 -1.58 16.54
C GLN A 28 4.96 -0.77 17.80
N ALA A 29 5.71 0.33 17.67
CA ALA A 29 5.82 1.37 18.68
C ALA A 29 5.63 2.74 18.02
N GLU A 30 4.94 3.62 18.71
CA GLU A 30 4.66 4.98 18.28
C GLU A 30 4.90 5.97 19.41
N GLY A 31 5.47 7.11 19.07
CA GLY A 31 5.72 8.21 19.99
C GLY A 31 5.29 9.53 19.38
N GLU A 32 4.69 10.38 20.21
CA GLU A 32 4.26 11.72 19.85
C GLU A 32 4.92 12.74 20.78
N TYR A 33 5.33 13.86 20.23
CA TYR A 33 5.91 14.96 20.98
C TYR A 33 5.44 16.31 20.47
N SER A 34 4.89 17.14 21.36
CA SER A 34 4.50 18.52 21.09
C SER A 34 5.52 19.44 21.74
N LEU A 35 6.29 20.15 20.91
CA LEU A 35 7.26 21.13 21.42
C LEU A 35 6.54 22.37 21.96
N ASP A 36 5.54 22.84 21.20
CA ASP A 36 4.69 23.98 21.54
C ASP A 36 3.33 23.83 20.81
N LYS A 37 2.55 24.91 20.76
CA LYS A 37 1.27 24.92 20.03
C LYS A 37 1.42 24.88 18.50
N LYS A 38 2.62 24.99 17.99
CA LYS A 38 2.91 25.12 16.55
C LYS A 38 3.64 23.90 15.98
N TRP A 39 4.39 23.19 16.80
CA TRP A 39 5.23 22.07 16.35
C TRP A 39 4.80 20.76 17.01
N PHE A 40 4.53 19.79 16.15
CA PHE A 40 4.15 18.44 16.52
C PHE A 40 5.03 17.45 15.78
N PHE A 41 5.56 16.49 16.50
CA PHE A 41 6.42 15.44 15.95
C PHE A 41 5.82 14.07 16.26
N THR A 42 5.89 13.17 15.28
CA THR A 42 5.56 11.76 15.52
C THR A 42 6.71 10.89 15.04
N ALA A 43 6.92 9.78 15.71
CA ALA A 43 7.83 8.75 15.27
C ALA A 43 7.13 7.40 15.41
N ASN A 44 7.24 6.56 14.38
CA ASN A 44 6.67 5.23 14.37
C ASN A 44 7.74 4.25 13.90
N VAL A 45 7.76 3.07 14.51
CA VAL A 45 8.55 1.94 14.06
C VAL A 45 7.70 0.69 14.11
N SER A 46 7.74 -0.13 13.07
CA SER A 46 7.04 -1.40 13.01
C SER A 46 7.93 -2.50 12.44
N ALA A 47 7.66 -3.72 12.88
CA ALA A 47 8.31 -4.92 12.38
C ALA A 47 7.26 -5.99 12.09
N HIS A 48 7.38 -6.63 10.95
CA HIS A 48 6.55 -7.76 10.55
C HIS A 48 7.44 -8.93 10.18
N GLN A 49 7.02 -10.11 10.54
CA GLN A 49 7.58 -11.34 10.01
C GLN A 49 6.47 -12.17 9.39
N HIS A 50 6.57 -12.38 8.10
CA HIS A 50 5.66 -13.21 7.32
C HIS A 50 6.28 -14.57 7.06
N LEU A 51 5.51 -15.63 7.34
CA LEU A 51 5.85 -17.00 7.00
C LEU A 51 4.70 -17.54 6.15
N VAL A 52 4.98 -17.75 4.86
CA VAL A 52 3.96 -18.13 3.88
C VAL A 52 4.33 -19.48 3.27
N ARG A 53 3.40 -20.42 3.39
CA ARG A 53 3.46 -21.70 2.68
C ARG A 53 2.25 -21.82 1.78
N SER A 54 2.47 -21.89 0.48
CA SER A 54 1.45 -22.08 -0.53
C SER A 54 1.71 -23.39 -1.28
N GLU A 55 0.67 -24.20 -1.44
CA GLU A 55 0.74 -25.49 -2.12
C GLU A 55 -0.41 -25.57 -3.14
N ASP A 56 -0.09 -25.83 -4.40
CA ASP A 56 -1.05 -26.21 -5.42
C ASP A 56 -0.93 -27.70 -5.73
N LYS A 57 -1.99 -28.44 -5.40
CA LYS A 57 -2.10 -29.86 -5.68
C LYS A 57 -2.87 -30.01 -6.98
N ASN A 58 -2.39 -30.86 -7.88
CA ASN A 58 -2.98 -31.21 -9.18
C ASN A 58 -2.48 -30.33 -10.37
N ILE A 59 -1.33 -29.69 -10.27
CA ILE A 59 -0.65 -29.19 -11.47
C ILE A 59 -0.07 -30.39 -12.22
N ILE A 60 -0.43 -30.50 -13.51
CA ILE A 60 0.14 -31.50 -14.39
C ILE A 60 1.37 -30.89 -15.03
N LEU A 61 2.52 -31.51 -14.82
CA LEU A 61 3.74 -31.15 -15.49
C LEU A 61 3.69 -31.51 -16.98
N GLN A 62 4.56 -30.90 -17.79
CA GLN A 62 4.64 -31.17 -19.25
C GLN A 62 4.93 -32.63 -19.59
N ASP A 63 5.53 -33.37 -18.68
CA ASP A 63 5.82 -34.80 -18.78
C ASP A 63 4.66 -35.72 -18.36
N GLY A 64 3.50 -35.14 -17.99
CA GLY A 64 2.33 -35.85 -17.49
C GLY A 64 2.41 -36.23 -16.00
N GLY A 65 3.48 -35.88 -15.30
CA GLY A 65 3.65 -36.09 -13.87
C GLY A 65 2.75 -35.14 -13.05
N LYS A 66 2.22 -35.64 -11.93
CA LYS A 66 1.54 -34.77 -10.94
C LYS A 66 2.57 -34.25 -9.97
N ALA A 67 2.70 -32.94 -9.87
CA ALA A 67 3.54 -32.29 -8.88
C ALA A 67 2.71 -31.48 -7.90
N ILE A 68 3.17 -31.43 -6.65
CA ILE A 68 2.79 -30.38 -5.71
C ILE A 68 3.71 -29.21 -6.02
N VAL A 69 3.13 -28.15 -6.55
CA VAL A 69 3.86 -26.93 -6.84
C VAL A 69 3.46 -25.89 -5.84
N GLY A 70 4.42 -25.15 -5.32
CA GLY A 70 4.16 -24.14 -4.33
C GLY A 70 5.44 -23.49 -3.85
N TYR A 71 5.34 -22.65 -2.84
CA TYR A 71 6.49 -22.05 -2.18
C TYR A 71 6.34 -22.04 -0.67
N ASP A 72 7.47 -22.10 0.02
CA ASP A 72 7.60 -21.93 1.46
C ASP A 72 8.66 -20.85 1.69
N LYS A 73 8.20 -19.65 2.03
CA LYS A 73 9.06 -18.47 2.12
C LYS A 73 8.69 -17.64 3.34
N GLY A 74 9.74 -17.08 3.95
CA GLY A 74 9.59 -16.08 4.99
C GLY A 74 10.20 -14.76 4.57
N ARG A 75 9.63 -13.65 5.08
CA ARG A 75 10.17 -12.31 4.88
C ARG A 75 9.98 -11.49 6.14
N VAL A 76 11.06 -10.82 6.54
CA VAL A 76 11.03 -9.78 7.57
C VAL A 76 10.82 -8.44 6.86
N GLU A 77 9.96 -7.61 7.41
CA GLU A 77 9.70 -6.26 6.95
C GLU A 77 9.85 -5.32 8.14
N LEU A 78 10.67 -4.30 7.99
CA LEU A 78 10.83 -3.24 8.97
C LEU A 78 10.40 -1.92 8.33
N SER A 79 9.73 -1.08 9.10
CA SER A 79 9.37 0.26 8.67
C SER A 79 9.60 1.23 9.81
N GLY A 80 10.23 2.35 9.50
CA GLY A 80 10.39 3.48 10.39
C GLY A 80 9.90 4.76 9.73
N SER A 81 9.18 5.59 10.46
CA SER A 81 8.78 6.90 9.95
C SER A 81 8.89 7.97 11.02
N VAL A 82 9.24 9.17 10.58
CA VAL A 82 9.20 10.38 11.39
C VAL A 82 8.39 11.44 10.66
N SER A 83 7.63 12.22 11.40
CA SER A 83 6.92 13.36 10.84
C SER A 83 7.14 14.61 11.68
N ALA A 84 7.11 15.75 11.01
CA ALA A 84 7.06 17.05 11.63
C ALA A 84 5.90 17.84 11.04
N LYS A 85 4.98 18.26 11.91
CA LYS A 85 3.89 19.17 11.55
C LYS A 85 4.20 20.54 12.14
N TRP A 86 4.13 21.56 11.29
CA TRP A 86 4.28 22.95 11.65
C TRP A 86 3.00 23.73 11.36
N GLN A 87 2.51 24.44 12.36
CA GLN A 87 1.31 25.26 12.29
C GLN A 87 1.68 26.71 12.68
N PRO A 88 2.27 27.49 11.75
CA PRO A 88 2.73 28.85 12.06
C PRO A 88 1.63 29.79 12.54
N ILE A 89 0.43 29.59 12.00
CA ILE A 89 -0.79 30.29 12.35
C ILE A 89 -1.97 29.31 12.37
N ASP A 90 -3.07 29.65 13.04
CA ASP A 90 -4.24 28.76 13.21
C ASP A 90 -4.91 28.33 11.89
N ARG A 91 -4.54 28.96 10.78
CA ARG A 91 -5.15 28.74 9.46
C ARG A 91 -4.24 28.06 8.46
N LEU A 92 -3.00 27.73 8.83
CA LEU A 92 -2.03 27.14 7.92
C LEU A 92 -1.32 26.00 8.63
N GLY A 93 -1.42 24.81 8.07
CA GLY A 93 -0.70 23.60 8.46
C GLY A 93 0.24 23.13 7.36
N MET A 94 1.43 22.72 7.74
CA MET A 94 2.42 22.07 6.87
C MET A 94 2.93 20.82 7.57
N SER A 95 3.15 19.74 6.82
CA SER A 95 3.71 18.52 7.38
C SER A 95 4.70 17.89 6.41
N VAL A 96 5.79 17.38 6.97
CA VAL A 96 6.75 16.54 6.27
C VAL A 96 6.76 15.18 6.93
N VAL A 97 6.72 14.12 6.14
CA VAL A 97 6.88 12.75 6.60
C VAL A 97 8.06 12.14 5.87
N LEU A 98 8.93 11.49 6.60
CA LEU A 98 10.02 10.70 6.05
C LEU A 98 9.84 9.26 6.52
N ARG A 99 9.80 8.33 5.59
CA ARG A 99 9.65 6.89 5.85
C ARG A 99 10.79 6.11 5.23
N GLU A 100 11.31 5.16 5.96
CA GLU A 100 12.31 4.20 5.54
C GLU A 100 11.78 2.79 5.77
N GLU A 101 11.97 1.88 4.82
CA GLU A 101 11.49 0.51 4.90
C GLU A 101 12.58 -0.47 4.46
N MET A 102 12.52 -1.67 5.04
CA MET A 102 13.37 -2.79 4.68
C MET A 102 12.51 -4.05 4.45
N TYR A 103 12.79 -4.75 3.37
CA TYR A 103 12.13 -6.00 3.01
C TYR A 103 13.16 -7.11 2.85
N GLY A 104 13.17 -8.06 3.77
CA GLY A 104 14.23 -9.07 3.83
C GLY A 104 15.57 -8.43 4.21
N SER A 105 16.48 -8.31 3.26
CA SER A 105 17.78 -7.63 3.38
C SER A 105 17.85 -6.31 2.63
N ASP A 106 16.79 -5.96 1.88
CA ASP A 106 16.82 -4.85 0.92
C ASP A 106 16.18 -3.60 1.53
N TRP A 107 16.98 -2.56 1.69
CA TRP A 107 16.51 -1.24 2.05
C TRP A 107 15.98 -0.53 0.82
N ILE A 108 14.82 0.09 0.97
CA ILE A 108 14.25 0.92 -0.08
C ILE A 108 14.75 2.36 0.05
N PRO A 109 14.80 3.13 -1.04
CA PRO A 109 15.12 4.55 -0.96
C PRO A 109 14.10 5.30 -0.12
N LEU A 110 14.57 6.28 0.65
CA LEU A 110 13.74 7.13 1.50
C LEU A 110 12.47 7.61 0.80
N ILE A 111 11.34 7.49 1.48
CA ILE A 111 10.01 7.84 1.01
C ILE A 111 9.56 9.14 1.67
N PRO A 112 9.79 10.31 1.05
CA PRO A 112 9.31 11.58 1.54
C PRO A 112 7.86 11.83 1.14
N ALA A 113 7.12 12.52 2.01
CA ALA A 113 5.83 13.11 1.69
C ALA A 113 5.72 14.50 2.31
N PHE A 114 5.08 15.41 1.59
CA PHE A 114 4.81 16.76 2.03
C PHE A 114 3.32 17.06 1.90
N PHE A 115 2.77 17.70 2.90
CA PHE A 115 1.37 18.09 2.98
C PHE A 115 1.26 19.55 3.39
N ILE A 116 0.31 20.25 2.80
CA ILE A 116 -0.06 21.62 3.16
C ILE A 116 -1.58 21.74 3.20
N ASP A 117 -2.08 22.40 4.22
CA ASP A 117 -3.49 22.76 4.31
C ASP A 117 -3.64 24.20 4.81
N GLY A 118 -4.66 24.88 4.30
CA GLY A 118 -4.88 26.27 4.66
C GLY A 118 -6.32 26.71 4.54
N ILE A 119 -6.80 27.47 5.54
CA ILE A 119 -8.10 28.14 5.52
C ILE A 119 -7.95 29.51 4.89
N ILE A 120 -8.42 29.65 3.65
CA ILE A 120 -8.30 30.90 2.87
C ILE A 120 -9.47 31.87 3.12
N SER A 121 -10.63 31.36 3.53
CA SER A 121 -11.77 32.19 3.88
C SER A 121 -12.43 31.71 5.16
N PRO A 122 -12.14 32.33 6.30
CA PRO A 122 -12.74 31.92 7.57
C PRO A 122 -14.25 32.08 7.62
N LYS A 123 -14.79 33.09 6.93
CA LYS A 123 -16.25 33.36 6.88
C LYS A 123 -17.00 32.27 6.10
N GLY A 124 -16.36 31.70 5.08
CA GLY A 124 -16.90 30.64 4.24
C GLY A 124 -16.32 29.28 4.54
N ASN A 125 -15.47 29.13 5.57
CA ASN A 125 -14.74 27.90 5.84
C ASN A 125 -14.15 27.26 4.59
N VAL A 126 -13.57 28.09 3.70
CA VAL A 126 -12.93 27.58 2.50
C VAL A 126 -11.52 27.11 2.84
N MET A 127 -11.29 25.81 2.65
CA MET A 127 -10.01 25.16 2.92
C MET A 127 -9.39 24.65 1.61
N LEU A 128 -8.11 24.92 1.44
CA LEU A 128 -7.26 24.28 0.43
C LEU A 128 -6.39 23.23 1.08
N LYS A 129 -6.14 22.13 0.33
CA LYS A 129 -5.20 21.07 0.69
C LYS A 129 -4.39 20.70 -0.53
N ALA A 130 -3.12 20.38 -0.32
CA ALA A 130 -2.31 19.78 -1.35
C ALA A 130 -1.29 18.82 -0.72
N SER A 131 -0.91 17.81 -1.47
CA SER A 131 0.18 16.93 -1.07
C SER A 131 1.00 16.47 -2.27
N ILE A 132 2.24 16.08 -1.97
CA ILE A 132 3.11 15.35 -2.85
C ILE A 132 3.77 14.24 -2.03
N SER A 133 3.78 13.03 -2.56
CA SER A 133 4.43 11.91 -1.91
C SER A 133 5.15 11.04 -2.91
N ARG A 134 6.32 10.53 -2.51
CA ARG A 134 6.93 9.40 -3.19
C ARG A 134 6.22 8.13 -2.75
N ASN A 135 5.91 7.26 -3.70
CA ASN A 135 5.33 5.95 -3.46
C ASN A 135 6.36 4.88 -3.78
N TYR A 136 6.30 3.80 -3.02
CA TYR A 136 7.14 2.66 -3.20
C TYR A 136 6.38 1.39 -2.79
N ARG A 137 6.48 0.33 -3.59
CA ARG A 137 5.88 -0.96 -3.28
C ARG A 137 6.86 -2.07 -3.63
N PHE A 138 7.17 -2.89 -2.64
CA PHE A 138 7.93 -4.12 -2.86
C PHE A 138 6.99 -5.24 -3.37
N PRO A 139 7.42 -6.09 -4.31
CA PRO A 139 6.62 -7.21 -4.77
C PRO A 139 6.21 -8.12 -3.60
N THR A 140 4.97 -8.58 -3.62
CA THR A 140 4.50 -9.55 -2.62
C THR A 140 5.17 -10.91 -2.81
N LEU A 141 5.13 -11.78 -1.80
CA LEU A 141 5.63 -13.15 -1.96
C LEU A 141 4.90 -13.91 -3.07
N ASN A 142 3.64 -13.59 -3.34
CA ASN A 142 2.90 -14.14 -4.48
C ASN A 142 3.44 -13.62 -5.82
N ASP A 143 3.70 -12.32 -5.93
CA ASP A 143 4.24 -11.74 -7.15
C ASP A 143 5.59 -12.38 -7.51
N LEU A 144 6.38 -12.74 -6.51
CA LEU A 144 7.70 -13.33 -6.68
C LEU A 144 7.68 -14.85 -6.91
N TYR A 145 6.85 -15.59 -6.18
CA TYR A 145 7.00 -17.05 -6.03
C TYR A 145 5.77 -17.87 -6.37
N PHE A 146 4.62 -17.23 -6.68
CA PHE A 146 3.44 -17.99 -7.09
C PHE A 146 3.70 -18.70 -8.43
N LEU A 147 3.39 -19.98 -8.51
CA LEU A 147 3.49 -20.73 -9.77
C LEU A 147 2.08 -21.01 -10.32
N PRO A 148 1.87 -20.76 -11.63
CA PRO A 148 2.88 -20.63 -12.69
C PRO A 148 3.30 -19.19 -13.04
N GLY A 149 2.84 -18.15 -12.35
CA GLY A 149 2.98 -16.76 -12.83
C GLY A 149 3.92 -15.84 -12.02
N GLY A 150 4.50 -16.29 -10.91
CA GLY A 150 5.41 -15.47 -10.12
C GLY A 150 6.77 -15.26 -10.82
N ASN A 151 7.34 -14.06 -10.61
CA ASN A 151 8.64 -13.72 -11.15
C ASN A 151 9.57 -13.16 -10.05
N PRO A 152 10.60 -13.94 -9.64
CA PRO A 152 11.53 -13.51 -8.59
C PRO A 152 12.43 -12.32 -8.97
N ASN A 153 12.45 -11.94 -10.26
CA ASN A 153 13.25 -10.82 -10.76
C ASN A 153 12.43 -9.52 -10.93
N LEU A 154 11.22 -9.45 -10.37
CA LEU A 154 10.43 -8.23 -10.40
C LEU A 154 11.16 -7.11 -9.67
N LYS A 155 11.14 -5.95 -10.28
CA LYS A 155 11.59 -4.72 -9.65
C LYS A 155 10.50 -4.16 -8.72
N ASN A 156 10.90 -3.28 -7.84
CA ASN A 156 9.98 -2.57 -6.97
C ASN A 156 9.24 -1.48 -7.75
N GLU A 157 7.93 -1.37 -7.53
CA GLU A 157 7.18 -0.23 -8.05
C GLU A 157 7.62 1.04 -7.32
N GLN A 158 7.81 2.11 -8.06
CA GLN A 158 8.13 3.41 -7.49
C GLN A 158 7.46 4.52 -8.29
N GLY A 159 7.19 5.64 -7.62
CA GLY A 159 6.54 6.74 -8.30
C GLY A 159 6.25 7.91 -7.39
N PHE A 160 5.45 8.83 -7.89
CA PHE A 160 4.98 10.00 -7.17
C PHE A 160 3.47 10.13 -7.29
N SER A 161 2.85 10.59 -6.22
CA SER A 161 1.44 10.99 -6.22
C SER A 161 1.32 12.45 -5.82
N TYR A 162 0.39 13.12 -6.45
CA TYR A 162 0.07 14.52 -6.21
C TYR A 162 -1.43 14.62 -5.99
N ASP A 163 -1.83 15.40 -5.02
CA ASP A 163 -3.22 15.76 -4.86
C ASP A 163 -3.38 17.24 -4.48
N ALA A 164 -4.48 17.82 -4.92
CA ALA A 164 -4.90 19.15 -4.54
C ALA A 164 -6.42 19.20 -4.42
N GLY A 165 -6.91 19.80 -3.37
CA GLY A 165 -8.34 19.87 -3.09
C GLY A 165 -8.78 21.19 -2.50
N VAL A 166 -10.02 21.53 -2.78
CA VAL A 166 -10.74 22.62 -2.15
C VAL A 166 -12.00 22.09 -1.50
N SER A 167 -12.30 22.54 -0.31
CA SER A 167 -13.57 22.29 0.36
C SER A 167 -14.13 23.59 0.95
N PHE A 168 -15.45 23.66 1.04
CA PHE A 168 -16.13 24.79 1.67
C PHE A 168 -17.31 24.33 2.51
N ASP A 169 -17.60 25.08 3.54
CA ASP A 169 -18.76 24.89 4.42
C ASP A 169 -19.33 26.26 4.75
N VAL A 170 -20.37 26.66 4.03
CA VAL A 170 -21.00 27.96 4.15
C VAL A 170 -22.44 27.81 4.63
N GLY A 171 -22.90 28.75 5.44
CA GLY A 171 -24.28 28.70 5.92
C GLY A 171 -24.61 29.81 6.90
N LYS A 172 -25.90 29.94 7.16
CA LYS A 172 -26.44 30.79 8.20
C LYS A 172 -27.17 29.94 9.22
N LYS A 173 -26.70 29.98 10.48
CA LYS A 173 -27.22 29.15 11.56
C LYS A 173 -28.76 29.25 11.64
N GLY A 174 -29.39 28.05 11.58
CA GLY A 174 -30.85 27.93 11.65
C GLY A 174 -31.59 28.21 10.35
N ILE A 175 -30.92 28.57 9.25
CA ILE A 175 -31.53 28.86 7.93
C ILE A 175 -31.09 27.89 6.87
N TYR A 176 -29.79 27.76 6.63
CA TYR A 176 -29.24 26.82 5.64
C TYR A 176 -27.78 26.49 5.95
N LYS A 177 -27.36 25.33 5.46
CA LYS A 177 -25.97 24.90 5.42
C LYS A 177 -25.70 24.32 4.05
N LEU A 178 -24.64 24.79 3.39
CA LEU A 178 -24.15 24.27 2.13
C LEU A 178 -22.69 23.90 2.28
N SER A 179 -22.34 22.67 1.95
CA SER A 179 -20.97 22.19 1.91
C SER A 179 -20.67 21.49 0.60
N GLY A 180 -19.43 21.57 0.16
CA GLY A 180 -18.97 20.93 -1.06
C GLY A 180 -17.46 20.96 -1.18
N GLY A 181 -16.94 20.29 -2.21
CA GLY A 181 -15.52 20.28 -2.49
C GLY A 181 -15.23 19.62 -3.80
N ALA A 182 -14.01 19.83 -4.26
CA ALA A 182 -13.42 19.16 -5.42
C ALA A 182 -11.99 18.75 -5.08
N ASN A 183 -11.58 17.58 -5.57
CA ASN A 183 -10.22 17.09 -5.46
C ASN A 183 -9.71 16.69 -6.84
N TRP A 184 -8.49 17.05 -7.11
CA TRP A 184 -7.70 16.57 -8.24
C TRP A 184 -6.58 15.71 -7.70
N PHE A 185 -6.30 14.62 -8.37
CA PHE A 185 -5.18 13.74 -8.05
C PHE A 185 -4.56 13.21 -9.34
N ASP A 186 -3.26 12.95 -9.27
CA ASP A 186 -2.50 12.33 -10.32
C ASP A 186 -1.39 11.46 -9.70
N SER A 187 -0.98 10.40 -10.41
CA SER A 187 0.09 9.54 -9.97
C SER A 187 0.86 8.98 -11.16
N TYR A 188 2.17 8.96 -11.00
CA TYR A 188 3.10 8.33 -11.92
C TYR A 188 3.75 7.14 -11.22
N ILE A 189 3.74 5.97 -11.88
CA ILE A 189 4.30 4.72 -11.34
C ILE A 189 5.17 4.06 -12.38
N ASP A 190 6.42 3.83 -12.01
CA ASP A 190 7.39 3.02 -12.76
C ASP A 190 7.37 1.57 -12.30
N ASP A 191 7.72 0.66 -13.20
CA ASP A 191 7.83 -0.78 -12.95
C ASP A 191 6.54 -1.39 -12.34
N TRP A 192 5.37 -0.95 -12.80
CA TRP A 192 4.08 -1.36 -12.27
C TRP A 192 3.86 -2.87 -12.45
N ILE A 193 3.56 -3.56 -11.35
CA ILE A 193 3.35 -5.01 -11.32
C ILE A 193 1.87 -5.32 -11.58
N LEU A 194 1.61 -5.97 -12.71
CA LEU A 194 0.25 -6.33 -13.14
C LEU A 194 0.15 -7.84 -13.39
N TRP A 195 -0.93 -8.42 -12.90
CA TRP A 195 -1.34 -9.76 -13.26
C TRP A 195 -2.28 -9.71 -14.46
N LEU A 196 -1.80 -10.14 -15.61
CA LEU A 196 -2.57 -10.11 -16.85
C LEU A 196 -3.21 -11.47 -17.14
N PRO A 197 -4.52 -11.50 -17.52
CA PRO A 197 -5.14 -12.73 -17.96
C PRO A 197 -4.55 -13.16 -19.30
N THR A 198 -4.17 -14.41 -19.40
CA THR A 198 -3.71 -15.03 -20.66
C THR A 198 -4.58 -16.24 -20.99
N THR A 199 -4.44 -16.78 -22.20
CA THR A 199 -5.13 -18.03 -22.60
C THR A 199 -4.71 -19.24 -21.75
N LYS A 200 -3.59 -19.14 -21.00
CA LYS A 200 -3.07 -20.19 -20.10
C LYS A 200 -3.26 -19.88 -18.62
N GLY A 201 -3.95 -18.78 -18.26
CA GLY A 201 -4.12 -18.30 -16.89
C GLY A 201 -3.65 -16.86 -16.69
N PHE A 202 -3.31 -16.48 -15.45
CA PHE A 202 -2.74 -15.17 -15.12
C PHE A 202 -1.23 -15.29 -15.00
N PHE A 203 -0.51 -14.35 -15.61
CA PHE A 203 0.95 -14.22 -15.51
C PHE A 203 1.34 -12.78 -15.30
#